data_3bc34ae4ee09f8b0bf7481e07cc8f278
#
_entry.id   3bc34ae4ee09f8b0bf7481e07cc8f278
#
_cell.length_a   1.000
_cell.length_b   1.000
_cell.length_c   1.000
_cell.angle_alpha   90.00
_cell.angle_beta   90.00
_cell.angle_gamma   90.00
#
_symmetry.space_group_name_H-M   'P 1'
#
loop_
_entity.id
_entity.type
_entity.pdbx_description
1 polymer ?
#
loop_
_entity_poly.entity_id
_entity_poly.type
_entity_poly.pdbx_seq_one_letter_code
_entity_poly.pdbx_strand_id
1 'polypeptide(L)'
;TEIYTLSLHDALPILLFKLLEDSKSNSNKDKPTHFAVIFDSARKNFRNEIYYDYKANRSEAPEDLVPQFKYIRKSVEAFNLPSIELINYEADDLIATYSEQVLKEGAKVTIISSDKDLMQLYKKNIRIYDPMKNKFISNEDIDKKFGVSPEKVVDVQALAGDSSDNVPGVPGIGVKTAAELINQYGTLENVLKKAGEIKQNKRREMLLENKDKAIISKKLVTLKKNVPVEKKITE
;
A
#
# COMPACT_ATOMS: atom_id res chain seq x y z
N THR A 1 -9.49 14.33 -13.25
CA THR A 1 -8.72 14.72 -12.04
C THR A 1 -7.73 13.60 -11.76
N GLU A 2 -6.46 13.95 -11.72
CA GLU A 2 -5.38 13.00 -11.40
C GLU A 2 -4.73 13.42 -10.08
N ILE A 3 -4.64 12.51 -9.12
CA ILE A 3 -4.02 12.73 -7.81
C ILE A 3 -2.70 11.96 -7.76
N TYR A 4 -1.63 12.65 -7.43
CA TYR A 4 -0.31 12.07 -7.19
C TYR A 4 -0.04 11.99 -5.70
N THR A 5 0.34 10.80 -5.23
CA THR A 5 0.72 10.55 -3.84
C THR A 5 2.12 9.94 -3.78
N LEU A 6 2.93 10.34 -2.82
CA LEU A 6 4.33 9.96 -2.69
C LEU A 6 4.61 9.27 -1.36
N SER A 7 5.30 8.15 -1.40
CA SER A 7 5.90 7.49 -0.25
C SER A 7 7.37 7.92 -0.07
N LEU A 8 7.79 8.06 1.18
CA LEU A 8 8.88 8.93 1.64
C LEU A 8 10.23 8.25 1.81
N HIS A 9 10.86 7.63 0.85
CA HIS A 9 12.22 7.11 1.12
C HIS A 9 13.36 7.71 0.29
N ASP A 10 13.09 8.50 -0.76
CA ASP A 10 14.17 8.96 -1.63
C ASP A 10 13.99 10.41 -2.08
N ALA A 11 15.02 11.25 -1.79
CA ALA A 11 15.25 12.56 -2.41
C ALA A 11 13.96 13.34 -2.80
N LEU A 12 12.95 13.32 -1.93
CA LEU A 12 11.60 13.83 -2.19
C LEU A 12 11.59 15.23 -2.84
N PRO A 13 12.40 16.22 -2.41
CA PRO A 13 12.38 17.54 -3.05
C PRO A 13 12.75 17.49 -4.54
N ILE A 14 13.73 16.66 -4.90
CA ILE A 14 14.18 16.50 -6.30
C ILE A 14 13.10 15.77 -7.11
N LEU A 15 12.51 14.73 -6.53
CA LEU A 15 11.42 13.99 -7.16
C LEU A 15 10.19 14.87 -7.37
N LEU A 16 9.79 15.66 -6.35
CA LEU A 16 8.69 16.62 -6.45
C LEU A 16 8.95 17.64 -7.55
N PHE A 17 10.14 18.23 -7.60
CA PHE A 17 10.52 19.17 -8.64
C PHE A 17 10.38 18.53 -10.03
N LYS A 18 10.95 17.35 -10.23
CA LYS A 18 10.88 16.62 -11.50
C LYS A 18 9.42 16.34 -11.90
N LEU A 19 8.60 15.83 -10.99
CA LEU A 19 7.18 15.54 -11.25
C LEU A 19 6.38 16.80 -11.62
N LEU A 20 6.66 17.92 -10.94
CA LEU A 20 6.01 19.21 -11.26
C LEU A 20 6.45 19.74 -12.63
N GLU A 21 7.75 19.62 -12.99
CA GLU A 21 8.23 20.00 -14.31
C GLU A 21 7.66 19.11 -15.41
N ASP A 22 7.65 17.78 -15.20
CA ASP A 22 7.07 16.83 -16.14
C ASP A 22 5.56 17.10 -16.33
N SER A 23 4.84 17.50 -15.26
CA SER A 23 3.43 17.86 -15.34
C SER A 23 3.18 19.15 -16.13
N LYS A 24 4.14 20.09 -16.16
CA LYS A 24 4.06 21.32 -16.96
C LYS A 24 4.40 21.09 -18.44
N SER A 25 5.34 20.19 -18.72
CA SER A 25 5.89 19.96 -20.06
C SER A 25 5.01 19.07 -20.94
N ASN A 26 4.17 18.21 -20.37
CA ASN A 26 3.33 17.30 -21.13
C ASN A 26 2.10 18.00 -21.74
N SER A 27 1.91 17.78 -23.04
CA SER A 27 0.78 18.33 -23.80
C SER A 27 -0.58 17.82 -23.27
N ASN A 28 -1.36 18.74 -22.79
CA ASN A 28 -2.81 18.84 -22.54
C ASN A 28 -3.71 17.63 -22.20
N LYS A 29 -3.33 16.38 -22.35
CA LYS A 29 -4.28 15.26 -22.12
C LYS A 29 -4.17 14.55 -20.76
N ASP A 30 -3.05 14.67 -20.09
CA ASP A 30 -2.74 13.94 -18.83
C ASP A 30 -2.19 14.84 -17.72
N LYS A 31 -2.52 16.15 -17.74
CA LYS A 31 -2.10 17.03 -16.63
C LYS A 31 -2.91 16.73 -15.38
N PRO A 32 -2.26 16.51 -14.21
CA PRO A 32 -2.98 16.37 -12.95
C PRO A 32 -3.68 17.70 -12.62
N THR A 33 -4.93 17.61 -12.24
CA THR A 33 -5.71 18.77 -11.76
C THR A 33 -5.50 18.97 -10.26
N HIS A 34 -5.15 17.89 -9.54
CA HIS A 34 -4.91 17.90 -8.10
C HIS A 34 -3.64 17.12 -7.81
N PHE A 35 -2.89 17.58 -6.83
CA PHE A 35 -1.68 16.96 -6.36
C PHE A 35 -1.64 17.05 -4.82
N ALA A 36 -1.30 15.97 -4.14
CA ALA A 36 -1.12 15.96 -2.70
C ALA A 36 0.05 15.09 -2.30
N VAL A 37 0.75 15.46 -1.23
CA VAL A 37 1.79 14.66 -0.60
C VAL A 37 1.24 14.13 0.71
N ILE A 38 1.26 12.81 0.86
CA ILE A 38 0.70 12.13 2.03
C ILE A 38 1.84 11.58 2.87
N PHE A 39 1.79 11.83 4.18
CA PHE A 39 2.80 11.45 5.14
C PHE A 39 2.25 10.51 6.21
N ASP A 40 3.11 9.66 6.73
CA ASP A 40 2.86 8.99 8.00
C ASP A 40 2.97 10.01 9.15
N SER A 41 1.98 10.01 10.04
CA SER A 41 1.95 10.92 11.19
C SER A 41 2.77 10.40 12.38
N ALA A 42 2.82 9.07 12.56
CA ALA A 42 3.47 8.43 13.69
C ALA A 42 3.84 6.98 13.38
N ARG A 43 4.77 6.43 14.18
CA ARG A 43 5.20 5.02 14.07
C ARG A 43 4.11 4.03 14.48
N LYS A 44 3.27 4.39 15.47
CA LYS A 44 2.17 3.56 15.97
C LYS A 44 0.85 4.01 15.38
N ASN A 45 0.01 3.05 15.03
CA ASN A 45 -1.30 3.28 14.46
C ASN A 45 -2.30 2.18 14.93
N PHE A 46 -3.54 2.20 14.46
CA PHE A 46 -4.57 1.24 14.85
C PHE A 46 -4.18 -0.23 14.63
N ARG A 47 -3.23 -0.54 13.74
CA ARG A 47 -2.77 -1.91 13.53
C ARG A 47 -2.03 -2.48 14.74
N ASN A 48 -1.39 -1.61 15.56
CA ASN A 48 -0.76 -2.05 16.81
C ASN A 48 -1.78 -2.44 17.88
N GLU A 49 -3.04 -1.98 17.79
CA GLU A 49 -4.15 -2.47 18.63
C GLU A 49 -4.62 -3.86 18.19
N ILE A 50 -4.51 -4.19 16.90
CA ILE A 50 -4.84 -5.51 16.35
C ILE A 50 -3.72 -6.52 16.63
N TYR A 51 -2.47 -6.09 16.47
CA TYR A 51 -1.29 -6.90 16.67
C TYR A 51 -0.14 -6.05 17.22
N TYR A 52 0.19 -6.27 18.48
CA TYR A 52 1.16 -5.43 19.23
C TYR A 52 2.51 -5.32 18.52
N ASP A 53 2.99 -6.42 17.94
CA ASP A 53 4.29 -6.51 17.29
C ASP A 53 4.30 -6.00 15.83
N TYR A 54 3.21 -5.40 15.34
CA TYR A 54 3.18 -4.83 14.00
C TYR A 54 4.27 -3.77 13.85
N LYS A 55 5.14 -3.93 12.83
CA LYS A 55 6.32 -3.09 12.55
C LYS A 55 7.33 -2.98 13.71
N ALA A 56 7.28 -3.88 14.71
CA ALA A 56 8.19 -3.84 15.85
C ALA A 56 9.67 -4.10 15.47
N ASN A 57 9.90 -4.81 14.38
CA ASN A 57 11.23 -5.13 13.84
C ASN A 57 11.85 -4.00 13.00
N ARG A 58 11.13 -2.91 12.73
CA ARG A 58 11.69 -1.76 12.01
C ARG A 58 12.65 -0.99 12.91
N SER A 59 13.88 -0.81 12.44
CA SER A 59 14.87 0.06 13.10
C SER A 59 14.39 1.51 13.16
N GLU A 60 14.96 2.29 14.06
CA GLU A 60 14.80 3.74 14.04
C GLU A 60 15.42 4.34 12.78
N ALA A 61 14.92 5.50 12.39
CA ALA A 61 15.52 6.23 11.28
C ALA A 61 16.97 6.58 11.62
N PRO A 62 17.91 6.51 10.65
CA PRO A 62 19.28 6.98 10.85
C PRO A 62 19.31 8.39 11.44
N GLU A 63 20.25 8.65 12.37
CA GLU A 63 20.33 9.93 13.07
C GLU A 63 20.49 11.14 12.14
N ASP A 64 21.18 10.97 11.01
CA ASP A 64 21.36 11.98 9.99
C ASP A 64 20.12 12.21 9.12
N LEU A 65 19.18 11.27 9.08
CA LEU A 65 17.90 11.40 8.36
C LEU A 65 16.85 12.16 9.16
N VAL A 66 16.83 11.99 10.49
CA VAL A 66 15.80 12.59 11.36
C VAL A 66 15.66 14.11 11.17
N PRO A 67 16.75 14.91 11.13
CA PRO A 67 16.66 16.35 10.87
C PRO A 67 16.08 16.70 9.49
N GLN A 68 16.22 15.80 8.51
CA GLN A 68 15.77 16.03 7.13
C GLN A 68 14.26 15.97 6.99
N PHE A 69 13.53 15.24 7.85
CA PHE A 69 12.07 15.19 7.82
C PHE A 69 11.42 16.58 7.87
N LYS A 70 11.99 17.47 8.68
CA LYS A 70 11.52 18.86 8.75
C LYS A 70 11.70 19.60 7.42
N TYR A 71 12.83 19.39 6.74
CA TYR A 71 13.12 20.05 5.47
C TYR A 71 12.28 19.46 4.33
N ILE A 72 12.01 18.16 4.37
CA ILE A 72 11.09 17.51 3.43
C ILE A 72 9.69 18.15 3.51
N ARG A 73 9.14 18.33 4.71
CA ARG A 73 7.84 19.00 4.89
C ARG A 73 7.86 20.46 4.41
N LYS A 74 8.91 21.20 4.75
CA LYS A 74 9.10 22.58 4.28
C LYS A 74 9.21 22.67 2.75
N SER A 75 9.80 21.69 2.09
CA SER A 75 9.86 21.67 0.62
C SER A 75 8.48 21.47 0.00
N VAL A 76 7.62 20.63 0.58
CA VAL A 76 6.23 20.48 0.13
C VAL A 76 5.45 21.80 0.28
N GLU A 77 5.61 22.47 1.42
CA GLU A 77 5.03 23.80 1.65
C GLU A 77 5.55 24.84 0.64
N ALA A 78 6.87 24.87 0.40
CA ALA A 78 7.50 25.79 -0.56
C ALA A 78 7.00 25.57 -2.01
N PHE A 79 6.68 24.33 -2.37
CA PHE A 79 6.03 24.03 -3.66
C PHE A 79 4.52 24.34 -3.67
N ASN A 80 3.98 24.85 -2.56
CA ASN A 80 2.54 25.12 -2.38
C ASN A 80 1.67 23.87 -2.64
N LEU A 81 2.14 22.71 -2.19
CA LEU A 81 1.43 21.44 -2.32
C LEU A 81 0.71 21.09 -1.01
N PRO A 82 -0.52 20.57 -1.08
CA PRO A 82 -1.18 19.99 0.10
C PRO A 82 -0.34 18.88 0.73
N SER A 83 -0.10 19.03 2.03
CA SER A 83 0.52 18.03 2.89
C SER A 83 -0.57 17.40 3.77
N ILE A 84 -0.72 16.09 3.72
CA ILE A 84 -1.80 15.38 4.39
C ILE A 84 -1.21 14.29 5.29
N GLU A 85 -1.63 14.28 6.55
CA GLU A 85 -1.33 13.22 7.50
C GLU A 85 -2.49 13.12 8.51
N LEU A 86 -2.68 11.97 9.11
CA LEU A 86 -3.68 11.78 10.15
C LEU A 86 -3.17 10.80 11.21
N ILE A 87 -3.28 11.23 12.47
CA ILE A 87 -2.90 10.40 13.63
C ILE A 87 -3.68 9.08 13.59
N ASN A 88 -3.01 8.00 13.97
CA ASN A 88 -3.56 6.65 14.04
C ASN A 88 -3.77 5.94 12.68
N TYR A 89 -3.44 6.58 11.56
CA TYR A 89 -3.51 5.98 10.22
C TYR A 89 -2.18 6.11 9.50
N GLU A 90 -1.88 5.14 8.64
CA GLU A 90 -0.72 5.20 7.76
C GLU A 90 -1.03 6.00 6.50
N ALA A 91 0.03 6.52 5.86
CA ALA A 91 -0.09 7.21 4.58
C ALA A 91 -0.87 6.37 3.56
N ASP A 92 -0.64 5.06 3.52
CA ASP A 92 -1.30 4.14 2.59
C ASP A 92 -2.82 4.05 2.80
N ASP A 93 -3.30 4.16 4.05
CA ASP A 93 -4.74 4.20 4.34
C ASP A 93 -5.38 5.50 3.83
N LEU A 94 -4.65 6.62 3.95
CA LEU A 94 -5.08 7.91 3.42
C LEU A 94 -5.11 7.89 1.89
N ILE A 95 -4.04 7.35 1.26
CA ILE A 95 -3.96 7.15 -0.19
C ILE A 95 -5.14 6.31 -0.68
N ALA A 96 -5.44 5.19 0.00
CA ALA A 96 -6.56 4.32 -0.35
C ALA A 96 -7.90 5.04 -0.22
N THR A 97 -8.08 5.81 0.86
CA THR A 97 -9.31 6.57 1.12
C THR A 97 -9.55 7.64 0.07
N TYR A 98 -8.54 8.49 -0.19
CA TYR A 98 -8.65 9.52 -1.23
C TYR A 98 -8.85 8.93 -2.62
N SER A 99 -8.15 7.83 -2.93
CA SER A 99 -8.34 7.13 -4.21
C SER A 99 -9.80 6.67 -4.40
N GLU A 100 -10.43 6.11 -3.36
CA GLU A 100 -11.84 5.70 -3.45
C GLU A 100 -12.80 6.90 -3.55
N GLN A 101 -12.52 8.03 -2.91
CA GLN A 101 -13.33 9.25 -3.02
C GLN A 101 -13.28 9.80 -4.45
N VAL A 102 -12.08 9.96 -5.00
CA VAL A 102 -11.84 10.48 -6.37
C VAL A 102 -12.52 9.61 -7.43
N LEU A 103 -12.47 8.30 -7.25
CA LEU A 103 -13.13 7.38 -8.19
C LEU A 103 -14.65 7.53 -8.20
N LYS A 104 -15.28 7.82 -7.05
CA LYS A 104 -16.72 8.07 -6.97
C LYS A 104 -17.12 9.32 -7.77
N GLU A 105 -16.21 10.27 -7.91
CA GLU A 105 -16.38 11.48 -8.71
C GLU A 105 -16.04 11.28 -10.21
N GLY A 106 -15.73 10.03 -10.61
CA GLY A 106 -15.41 9.66 -11.99
C GLY A 106 -14.00 10.03 -12.45
N ALA A 107 -13.14 10.45 -11.55
CA ALA A 107 -11.77 10.86 -11.87
C ALA A 107 -10.79 9.66 -11.93
N LYS A 108 -9.57 9.92 -12.39
CA LYS A 108 -8.45 8.97 -12.41
C LYS A 108 -7.45 9.31 -11.31
N VAL A 109 -6.77 8.29 -10.81
CA VAL A 109 -5.73 8.44 -9.77
C VAL A 109 -4.40 7.91 -10.30
N THR A 110 -3.34 8.67 -10.07
CA THR A 110 -1.96 8.16 -10.19
C THR A 110 -1.33 8.18 -8.81
N ILE A 111 -1.03 7.00 -8.28
CA ILE A 111 -0.28 6.82 -7.05
C ILE A 111 1.21 6.76 -7.41
N ILE A 112 2.02 7.61 -6.79
CA ILE A 112 3.47 7.61 -6.97
C ILE A 112 4.11 7.00 -5.73
N SER A 113 4.51 5.75 -5.84
CA SER A 113 5.12 5.00 -4.73
C SER A 113 5.82 3.74 -5.23
N SER A 114 6.90 3.36 -4.55
CA SER A 114 7.56 2.05 -4.72
C SER A 114 7.00 0.98 -3.79
N ASP A 115 6.02 1.34 -2.94
CA ASP A 115 5.46 0.40 -1.98
C ASP A 115 4.57 -0.65 -2.65
N LYS A 116 4.89 -1.92 -2.36
CA LYS A 116 4.17 -3.07 -2.89
C LYS A 116 2.74 -3.18 -2.35
N ASP A 117 2.49 -2.64 -1.15
CA ASP A 117 1.21 -2.79 -0.48
C ASP A 117 0.12 -1.95 -1.16
N LEU A 118 0.50 -0.87 -1.84
CA LEU A 118 -0.39 -0.08 -2.68
C LEU A 118 -0.83 -0.80 -3.97
N MET A 119 -0.17 -1.90 -4.35
CA MET A 119 -0.59 -2.70 -5.51
C MET A 119 -2.00 -3.30 -5.37
N GLN A 120 -2.51 -3.46 -4.13
CA GLN A 120 -3.90 -3.83 -3.88
C GLN A 120 -4.93 -2.78 -4.35
N LEU A 121 -4.50 -1.55 -4.62
CA LEU A 121 -5.35 -0.47 -5.11
C LEU A 121 -5.42 -0.41 -6.64
N TYR A 122 -4.54 -1.13 -7.34
CA TYR A 122 -4.46 -1.10 -8.79
C TYR A 122 -5.79 -1.55 -9.44
N LYS A 123 -6.36 -0.72 -10.29
CA LYS A 123 -7.57 -0.99 -11.08
C LYS A 123 -7.67 -0.02 -12.26
N LYS A 124 -8.68 -0.18 -13.13
CA LYS A 124 -8.84 0.57 -14.40
C LYS A 124 -8.56 2.08 -14.29
N ASN A 125 -8.98 2.72 -13.21
CA ASN A 125 -8.84 4.17 -13.02
C ASN A 125 -7.82 4.54 -11.92
N ILE A 126 -7.09 3.57 -11.40
CA ILE A 126 -5.94 3.77 -10.49
C ILE A 126 -4.73 3.15 -11.13
N ARG A 127 -3.74 3.96 -11.44
CA ARG A 127 -2.42 3.50 -11.88
C ARG A 127 -1.37 3.83 -10.83
N ILE A 128 -0.32 3.04 -10.77
CA ILE A 128 0.79 3.21 -9.82
C ILE A 128 2.04 3.45 -10.62
N TYR A 129 2.76 4.52 -10.31
CA TYR A 129 4.08 4.83 -10.85
C TYR A 129 5.14 4.56 -9.80
N ASP A 130 6.10 3.69 -10.12
CA ASP A 130 7.26 3.40 -9.28
C ASP A 130 8.41 4.34 -9.68
N PRO A 131 8.72 5.37 -8.87
CA PRO A 131 9.74 6.35 -9.20
C PRO A 131 11.15 5.76 -9.16
N MET A 132 11.39 4.69 -8.38
CA MET A 132 12.68 4.01 -8.30
C MET A 132 12.99 3.24 -9.58
N LYS A 133 11.97 2.65 -10.20
CA LYS A 133 12.09 1.92 -11.46
C LYS A 133 11.75 2.77 -12.67
N ASN A 134 11.33 4.02 -12.46
CA ASN A 134 10.91 4.96 -13.48
C ASN A 134 9.88 4.35 -14.46
N LYS A 135 8.85 3.66 -13.91
CA LYS A 135 7.83 2.99 -14.72
C LYS A 135 6.48 2.90 -14.05
N PHE A 136 5.42 2.80 -14.85
CA PHE A 136 4.11 2.40 -14.35
C PHE A 136 4.09 0.90 -14.06
N ILE A 137 3.47 0.54 -12.94
CA ILE A 137 3.22 -0.86 -12.55
C ILE A 137 2.08 -1.40 -13.44
N SER A 138 2.29 -2.56 -14.01
CA SER A 138 1.29 -3.27 -14.82
C SER A 138 0.67 -4.46 -14.06
N ASN A 139 -0.39 -5.05 -14.63
CA ASN A 139 -0.93 -6.31 -14.12
C ASN A 139 0.11 -7.43 -14.10
N GLU A 140 0.98 -7.48 -15.13
CA GLU A 140 2.05 -8.45 -15.24
C GLU A 140 3.11 -8.28 -14.16
N ASP A 141 3.40 -7.03 -13.74
CA ASP A 141 4.30 -6.76 -12.62
C ASP A 141 3.71 -7.26 -11.30
N ILE A 142 2.40 -7.09 -11.11
CA ILE A 142 1.69 -7.56 -9.91
C ILE A 142 1.61 -9.09 -9.90
N ASP A 143 1.25 -9.70 -11.04
CA ASP A 143 1.24 -11.15 -11.19
C ASP A 143 2.64 -11.75 -10.97
N LYS A 144 3.68 -11.17 -11.54
CA LYS A 144 5.07 -11.58 -11.33
C LYS A 144 5.48 -11.52 -9.86
N LYS A 145 4.96 -10.53 -9.10
CA LYS A 145 5.31 -10.32 -7.70
C LYS A 145 4.50 -11.21 -6.75
N PHE A 146 3.20 -11.30 -6.98
CA PHE A 146 2.25 -11.96 -6.08
C PHE A 146 1.64 -13.25 -6.63
N GLY A 147 1.78 -13.52 -7.93
CA GLY A 147 1.21 -14.71 -8.60
C GLY A 147 -0.31 -14.66 -8.75
N VAL A 148 -0.91 -13.48 -8.64
CA VAL A 148 -2.35 -13.26 -8.68
C VAL A 148 -2.68 -11.90 -9.28
N SER A 149 -3.95 -11.70 -9.67
CA SER A 149 -4.49 -10.39 -10.04
C SER A 149 -4.58 -9.42 -8.84
N PRO A 150 -4.62 -8.10 -9.07
CA PRO A 150 -4.56 -7.07 -8.02
C PRO A 150 -5.57 -7.25 -6.88
N GLU A 151 -6.80 -7.65 -7.20
CA GLU A 151 -7.87 -7.85 -6.21
C GLU A 151 -7.62 -8.99 -5.22
N LYS A 152 -6.66 -9.87 -5.52
CA LYS A 152 -6.28 -11.02 -4.68
C LYS A 152 -4.98 -10.80 -3.90
N VAL A 153 -4.31 -9.67 -4.08
CA VAL A 153 -3.02 -9.37 -3.44
C VAL A 153 -3.13 -9.43 -1.92
N VAL A 154 -4.20 -8.87 -1.34
CA VAL A 154 -4.45 -8.89 0.11
C VAL A 154 -4.51 -10.33 0.64
N ASP A 155 -5.20 -11.23 -0.05
CA ASP A 155 -5.36 -12.61 0.39
C ASP A 155 -4.04 -13.40 0.32
N VAL A 156 -3.21 -13.12 -0.70
CA VAL A 156 -1.85 -13.69 -0.80
C VAL A 156 -0.97 -13.18 0.33
N GLN A 157 -0.97 -11.88 0.61
CA GLN A 157 -0.20 -11.30 1.72
C GLN A 157 -0.69 -11.81 3.08
N ALA A 158 -1.99 -12.00 3.26
CA ALA A 158 -2.54 -12.56 4.49
C ALA A 158 -2.05 -13.98 4.80
N LEU A 159 -1.88 -14.81 3.76
CA LEU A 159 -1.33 -16.16 3.91
C LEU A 159 0.19 -16.15 4.04
N ALA A 160 0.88 -15.38 3.20
CA ALA A 160 2.34 -15.36 3.15
C ALA A 160 2.97 -14.60 4.33
N GLY A 161 2.23 -13.64 4.89
CA GLY A 161 2.78 -12.67 5.82
C GLY A 161 3.68 -11.65 5.14
N ASP A 162 4.24 -10.76 5.95
CA ASP A 162 5.23 -9.78 5.53
C ASP A 162 6.27 -9.56 6.63
N SER A 163 7.50 -10.00 6.38
CA SER A 163 8.59 -9.88 7.34
C SER A 163 9.03 -8.43 7.55
N SER A 164 8.87 -7.54 6.56
CA SER A 164 9.24 -6.12 6.70
C SER A 164 8.33 -5.38 7.69
N ASP A 165 7.06 -5.78 7.77
CA ASP A 165 6.06 -5.20 8.64
C ASP A 165 5.69 -6.08 9.83
N ASN A 166 6.42 -7.18 10.00
CA ASN A 166 6.15 -8.17 11.03
C ASN A 166 4.72 -8.71 10.99
N VAL A 167 4.18 -8.90 9.78
CA VAL A 167 2.88 -9.55 9.58
C VAL A 167 3.08 -11.06 9.60
N PRO A 168 2.42 -11.81 10.52
CA PRO A 168 2.79 -13.18 10.80
C PRO A 168 2.53 -14.18 9.66
N GLY A 169 1.45 -13.99 8.88
CA GLY A 169 1.04 -14.98 7.89
C GLY A 169 0.80 -16.39 8.46
N VAL A 170 0.87 -17.40 7.60
CA VAL A 170 0.84 -18.80 7.99
C VAL A 170 2.25 -19.38 7.86
N PRO A 171 2.85 -19.91 8.95
CA PRO A 171 4.20 -20.45 8.90
C PRO A 171 4.39 -21.50 7.79
N GLY A 172 5.47 -21.35 7.02
CA GLY A 172 5.78 -22.23 5.90
C GLY A 172 4.98 -22.00 4.61
N ILE A 173 4.12 -20.99 4.58
CA ILE A 173 3.41 -20.56 3.38
C ILE A 173 4.03 -19.23 2.89
N GLY A 174 4.88 -19.32 1.87
CA GLY A 174 5.39 -18.12 1.17
C GLY A 174 4.48 -17.69 0.03
N VAL A 175 4.82 -16.57 -0.61
CA VAL A 175 4.02 -15.94 -1.67
C VAL A 175 3.60 -16.92 -2.77
N LYS A 176 4.51 -17.76 -3.27
CA LYS A 176 4.19 -18.73 -4.32
C LYS A 176 3.11 -19.72 -3.90
N THR A 177 3.24 -20.30 -2.71
CA THR A 177 2.25 -21.26 -2.18
C THR A 177 0.92 -20.54 -1.86
N ALA A 178 0.97 -19.32 -1.33
CA ALA A 178 -0.21 -18.50 -1.09
C ALA A 178 -0.96 -18.22 -2.40
N ALA A 179 -0.24 -17.83 -3.46
CA ALA A 179 -0.81 -17.61 -4.79
C ALA A 179 -1.48 -18.88 -5.37
N GLU A 180 -0.81 -20.04 -5.27
CA GLU A 180 -1.40 -21.32 -5.68
C GLU A 180 -2.74 -21.58 -4.98
N LEU A 181 -2.78 -21.39 -3.66
CA LEU A 181 -4.00 -21.58 -2.86
C LEU A 181 -5.09 -20.58 -3.23
N ILE A 182 -4.75 -19.30 -3.35
CA ILE A 182 -5.73 -18.26 -3.70
C ILE A 182 -6.24 -18.43 -5.13
N ASN A 183 -5.41 -18.83 -6.08
CA ASN A 183 -5.86 -19.14 -7.43
C ASN A 183 -6.79 -20.36 -7.48
N GLN A 184 -6.54 -21.36 -6.64
CA GLN A 184 -7.35 -22.58 -6.57
C GLN A 184 -8.69 -22.36 -5.83
N TYR A 185 -8.69 -21.64 -4.70
CA TYR A 185 -9.85 -21.53 -3.81
C TYR A 185 -10.54 -20.16 -3.86
N GLY A 186 -9.94 -19.17 -4.53
CA GLY A 186 -10.48 -17.83 -4.77
C GLY A 186 -10.11 -16.81 -3.69
N THR A 187 -10.44 -17.06 -2.42
CA THR A 187 -10.23 -16.13 -1.29
C THR A 187 -9.58 -16.81 -0.09
N LEU A 188 -9.02 -16.01 0.83
CA LEU A 188 -8.49 -16.52 2.09
C LEU A 188 -9.55 -17.33 2.87
N GLU A 189 -10.77 -16.81 2.96
CA GLU A 189 -11.85 -17.45 3.70
C GLU A 189 -12.15 -18.86 3.16
N ASN A 190 -12.16 -18.99 1.83
CA ASN A 190 -12.35 -20.27 1.17
C ASN A 190 -11.19 -21.23 1.41
N VAL A 191 -9.94 -20.72 1.35
CA VAL A 191 -8.75 -21.52 1.70
C VAL A 191 -8.86 -22.06 3.11
N LEU A 192 -9.18 -21.22 4.09
CA LEU A 192 -9.32 -21.63 5.50
C LEU A 192 -10.47 -22.59 5.72
N LYS A 193 -11.62 -22.36 5.05
CA LYS A 193 -12.79 -23.26 5.11
C LYS A 193 -12.47 -24.66 4.57
N LYS A 194 -11.71 -24.72 3.48
CA LYS A 194 -11.33 -25.96 2.79
C LYS A 194 -9.94 -26.48 3.16
N ALA A 195 -9.33 -25.94 4.20
CA ALA A 195 -7.99 -26.33 4.62
C ALA A 195 -7.87 -27.84 4.88
N GLY A 196 -8.91 -28.48 5.43
CA GLY A 196 -8.95 -29.93 5.66
C GLY A 196 -8.88 -30.80 4.40
N GLU A 197 -9.23 -30.27 3.24
CA GLU A 197 -9.25 -30.97 1.94
C GLU A 197 -7.88 -30.91 1.23
N ILE A 198 -6.94 -30.12 1.74
CA ILE A 198 -5.61 -29.94 1.11
C ILE A 198 -4.80 -31.21 1.23
N LYS A 199 -4.34 -31.74 0.09
CA LYS A 199 -3.64 -33.02 -0.02
C LYS A 199 -2.30 -33.05 0.71
N GLN A 200 -1.55 -31.92 0.69
CA GLN A 200 -0.25 -31.82 1.34
C GLN A 200 -0.41 -31.71 2.86
N ASN A 201 -0.06 -32.77 3.60
CA ASN A 201 -0.26 -32.87 5.04
C ASN A 201 0.29 -31.66 5.80
N LYS A 202 1.57 -31.34 5.60
CA LYS A 202 2.21 -30.22 6.29
C LYS A 202 1.51 -28.88 6.02
N ARG A 203 1.11 -28.61 4.76
CA ARG A 203 0.40 -27.38 4.37
C ARG A 203 -0.99 -27.33 5.04
N ARG A 204 -1.71 -28.46 5.04
CA ARG A 204 -3.01 -28.59 5.71
C ARG A 204 -2.90 -28.32 7.21
N GLU A 205 -1.96 -28.95 7.90
CA GLU A 205 -1.72 -28.76 9.33
C GLU A 205 -1.41 -27.31 9.66
N MET A 206 -0.47 -26.67 8.95
CA MET A 206 -0.11 -25.29 9.16
C MET A 206 -1.31 -24.34 9.00
N LEU A 207 -2.16 -24.56 7.99
CA LEU A 207 -3.36 -23.76 7.77
C LEU A 207 -4.39 -23.95 8.88
N LEU A 208 -4.62 -25.19 9.32
CA LEU A 208 -5.58 -25.49 10.39
C LEU A 208 -5.15 -24.90 11.74
N GLU A 209 -3.87 -25.01 12.08
CA GLU A 209 -3.31 -24.50 13.33
C GLU A 209 -3.16 -22.98 13.39
N ASN A 210 -3.01 -22.32 12.24
CA ASN A 210 -2.70 -20.88 12.17
C ASN A 210 -3.80 -20.06 11.49
N LYS A 211 -5.07 -20.49 11.54
CA LYS A 211 -6.22 -19.76 10.99
C LYS A 211 -6.30 -18.33 11.52
N ASP A 212 -6.14 -18.15 12.82
CA ASP A 212 -6.23 -16.85 13.47
C ASP A 212 -5.11 -15.91 13.02
N LYS A 213 -3.90 -16.43 12.83
CA LYS A 213 -2.77 -15.64 12.29
C LYS A 213 -3.08 -15.15 10.87
N ALA A 214 -3.65 -16.00 10.02
CA ALA A 214 -4.04 -15.59 8.67
C ALA A 214 -5.12 -14.50 8.68
N ILE A 215 -6.11 -14.62 9.57
CA ILE A 215 -7.18 -13.63 9.73
C ILE A 215 -6.63 -12.30 10.26
N ILE A 216 -5.75 -12.35 11.27
CA ILE A 216 -5.06 -11.16 11.79
C ILE A 216 -4.22 -10.53 10.67
N SER A 217 -3.42 -11.32 9.95
CA SER A 217 -2.61 -10.84 8.84
C SER A 217 -3.45 -10.14 7.77
N LYS A 218 -4.62 -10.68 7.41
CA LYS A 218 -5.53 -10.01 6.48
C LYS A 218 -5.96 -8.63 6.98
N LYS A 219 -6.29 -8.51 8.28
CA LYS A 219 -6.65 -7.21 8.88
C LYS A 219 -5.48 -6.21 8.84
N LEU A 220 -4.25 -6.68 9.02
CA LEU A 220 -3.04 -5.85 9.02
C LEU A 220 -2.69 -5.34 7.62
N VAL A 221 -2.75 -6.21 6.60
CA VAL A 221 -2.36 -5.85 5.24
C VAL A 221 -3.46 -5.13 4.45
N THR A 222 -4.71 -5.20 4.89
CA THR A 222 -5.82 -4.53 4.22
C THR A 222 -5.78 -3.03 4.50
N LEU A 223 -5.68 -2.22 3.45
CA LEU A 223 -5.74 -0.77 3.57
C LEU A 223 -7.16 -0.28 3.86
N LYS A 224 -7.29 0.66 4.79
CA LYS A 224 -8.56 1.34 5.06
C LYS A 224 -8.89 2.31 3.94
N LYS A 225 -10.17 2.27 3.49
CA LYS A 225 -10.68 3.09 2.39
C LYS A 225 -11.75 4.09 2.84
N ASN A 226 -11.91 4.25 4.15
CA ASN A 226 -12.93 5.08 4.78
C ASN A 226 -12.39 5.80 6.01
N VAL A 227 -11.14 6.22 5.96
CA VAL A 227 -10.53 7.05 6.99
C VAL A 227 -11.28 8.39 7.11
N PRO A 228 -11.50 8.92 8.32
CA PRO A 228 -12.18 10.21 8.51
C PRO A 228 -11.27 11.37 8.14
N VAL A 229 -11.06 11.58 6.83
CA VAL A 229 -10.23 12.67 6.31
C VAL A 229 -10.96 14.00 6.41
N GLU A 230 -10.28 15.03 6.90
CA GLU A 230 -10.84 16.37 7.09
C GLU A 230 -10.87 17.17 5.79
N LYS A 231 -9.79 17.09 5.01
CA LYS A 231 -9.68 17.81 3.73
C LYS A 231 -10.44 17.06 2.64
N LYS A 232 -11.36 17.75 1.98
CA LYS A 232 -11.99 17.23 0.77
C LYS A 232 -11.10 17.49 -0.44
N ILE A 233 -11.26 16.65 -1.47
CA ILE A 233 -10.48 16.75 -2.71
C ILE A 233 -10.72 18.05 -3.47
N THR A 234 -11.86 18.69 -3.23
CA THR A 234 -12.28 19.96 -3.87
C THR A 234 -11.81 21.20 -3.13
N GLU A 235 -11.09 21.06 -2.04
CA GLU A 235 -10.49 22.13 -1.24
C GLU A 235 -8.98 22.23 -1.48
#